data_7f332b66263151aa06bf8aaa0d6a16ca
#
_entry.id   7f332b66263151aa06bf8aaa0d6a16ca
#
_cell.length_a   1.000
_cell.length_b   1.000
_cell.length_c   1.000
_cell.angle_alpha   90.00
_cell.angle_beta   90.00
_cell.angle_gamma   90.00
#
_symmetry.space_group_name_H-M   'P 1'
#
loop_
_entity.id
_entity.type
_entity.pdbx_description
1 polymer ?
#
loop_
_entity_poly.entity_id
_entity_poly.type
_entity_poly.pdbx_seq_one_letter_code
_entity_poly.pdbx_strand_id
1 'polypeptide(L)'
;VESDKNGDDLISDILSAIEKKGDVDDTKVKRHSAYLNLEKQMREQIEALQAACTASLGNTPNDKTFVATFIFDDVEPQGVEDSTLKLYGLSNRPFKPNQLNLARIFTKLPNVAWIGDTPLDSDEIEQSLMSAAFSGALYAPHMIDKFPLYTHRINAVKMGVRITDQHKVRLGAYLGEGTTLMPGASYVNFNAGTDGAMIEGRISSSAFVGKGSDIGGGASILGTLSGGNSIPITVGRNCLLEVNCALGI
;
A
#
# COMPACT_ATOMS: atom_id res chain seq x y z
N VAL A 1 -14.36 13.38 6.93
CA VAL A 1 -15.07 14.07 8.02
C VAL A 1 -14.16 15.17 8.50
N GLU A 2 -14.39 16.38 8.02
CA GLU A 2 -13.82 17.58 8.62
C GLU A 2 -14.42 17.72 10.03
N SER A 3 -13.64 17.60 11.06
CA SER A 3 -14.09 17.99 12.37
C SER A 3 -12.94 18.61 13.15
N ASP A 4 -13.17 19.84 13.59
CA ASP A 4 -12.52 20.46 14.76
C ASP A 4 -12.83 19.70 16.07
N LYS A 5 -13.04 18.38 16.01
CA LYS A 5 -13.34 17.56 17.16
C LYS A 5 -12.07 17.24 17.91
N ASN A 6 -12.12 17.43 19.20
CA ASN A 6 -11.09 16.98 20.14
C ASN A 6 -10.85 15.47 19.97
N GLY A 7 -9.61 14.99 20.17
CA GLY A 7 -9.29 13.58 19.97
C GLY A 7 -10.17 12.61 20.78
N ASP A 8 -10.67 13.03 21.93
CA ASP A 8 -11.59 12.26 22.78
C ASP A 8 -12.98 12.07 22.12
N ASP A 9 -13.48 13.08 21.39
CA ASP A 9 -14.73 13.00 20.66
C ASP A 9 -14.62 12.03 19.48
N LEU A 10 -13.46 11.99 18.78
CA LEU A 10 -13.22 11.09 17.69
C LEU A 10 -13.17 9.63 18.17
N ILE A 11 -12.52 9.37 19.30
CA ILE A 11 -12.45 8.04 19.92
C ILE A 11 -13.85 7.58 20.33
N SER A 12 -14.65 8.48 20.94
CA SER A 12 -16.02 8.20 21.33
C SER A 12 -16.92 7.85 20.12
N ASP A 13 -16.78 8.57 19.01
CA ASP A 13 -17.51 8.30 17.77
C ASP A 13 -17.12 6.95 17.15
N ILE A 14 -15.84 6.60 17.17
CA ILE A 14 -15.33 5.30 16.68
C ILE A 14 -15.87 4.15 17.56
N LEU A 15 -15.81 4.30 18.87
CA LEU A 15 -16.33 3.30 19.81
C LEU A 15 -17.84 3.11 19.67
N SER A 16 -18.61 4.18 19.53
CA SER A 16 -20.05 4.10 19.29
C SER A 16 -20.39 3.49 17.92
N ALA A 17 -19.57 3.66 16.91
CA ALA A 17 -19.75 3.00 15.61
C ALA A 17 -19.45 1.49 15.68
N ILE A 18 -18.50 1.08 16.52
CA ILE A 18 -18.18 -0.33 16.79
C ILE A 18 -19.32 -1.00 17.57
N GLU A 19 -19.85 -0.32 18.59
CA GLU A 19 -20.95 -0.82 19.43
C GLU A 19 -22.25 -1.00 18.64
N LYS A 20 -22.58 -0.08 17.73
CA LYS A 20 -23.81 -0.15 16.88
C LYS A 20 -23.83 -1.34 15.93
N LYS A 21 -22.68 -1.91 15.55
CA LYS A 21 -22.59 -3.13 14.72
C LYS A 21 -22.63 -4.43 15.54
N GLY A 22 -22.64 -4.36 16.85
CA GLY A 22 -22.50 -5.49 17.78
C GLY A 22 -23.77 -6.22 18.22
N ASP A 23 -24.90 -6.09 17.50
CA ASP A 23 -26.09 -6.84 17.88
C ASP A 23 -26.09 -8.23 17.22
N VAL A 24 -26.10 -9.27 18.08
CA VAL A 24 -26.60 -10.64 17.92
C VAL A 24 -25.66 -11.79 18.34
N ASP A 25 -26.19 -12.56 19.33
CA ASP A 25 -26.11 -14.00 19.57
C ASP A 25 -24.92 -14.68 20.28
N ASP A 26 -25.20 -15.74 21.04
CA ASP A 26 -24.48 -16.43 22.14
C ASP A 26 -23.12 -17.08 21.86
N THR A 27 -22.58 -17.03 20.70
CA THR A 27 -21.12 -17.15 20.44
C THR A 27 -20.35 -15.95 21.03
N LYS A 28 -21.04 -15.12 21.78
CA LYS A 28 -20.72 -13.75 22.22
C LYS A 28 -19.58 -13.66 23.24
N VAL A 29 -19.42 -14.60 24.15
CA VAL A 29 -18.47 -14.43 25.27
C VAL A 29 -17.01 -14.50 24.83
N LYS A 30 -16.66 -15.41 23.90
CA LYS A 30 -15.29 -15.47 23.34
C LYS A 30 -15.00 -14.33 22.36
N ARG A 31 -16.00 -13.88 21.63
CA ARG A 31 -15.91 -12.69 20.78
C ARG A 31 -15.80 -11.42 21.63
N HIS A 32 -16.56 -11.32 22.71
CA HIS A 32 -16.53 -10.15 23.58
C HIS A 32 -15.14 -9.89 24.21
N SER A 33 -14.46 -10.93 24.71
CA SER A 33 -13.10 -10.78 25.22
C SER A 33 -12.08 -10.42 24.13
N ALA A 34 -12.25 -10.96 22.90
CA ALA A 34 -11.43 -10.59 21.77
C ALA A 34 -11.69 -9.13 21.32
N TYR A 35 -12.95 -8.69 21.37
CA TYR A 35 -13.33 -7.30 21.08
C TYR A 35 -12.75 -6.32 22.12
N LEU A 36 -12.84 -6.62 23.40
CA LEU A 36 -12.27 -5.79 24.46
C LEU A 36 -10.74 -5.69 24.36
N ASN A 37 -10.07 -6.78 23.99
CA ASN A 37 -8.63 -6.76 23.76
C ASN A 37 -8.27 -5.95 22.50
N LEU A 38 -9.05 -6.07 21.43
CA LEU A 38 -8.85 -5.31 20.21
C LEU A 38 -9.10 -3.82 20.46
N GLU A 39 -10.18 -3.48 21.16
CA GLU A 39 -10.49 -2.11 21.58
C GLU A 39 -9.37 -1.49 22.39
N LYS A 40 -8.85 -2.21 23.40
CA LYS A 40 -7.73 -1.76 24.20
C LYS A 40 -6.48 -1.53 23.35
N GLN A 41 -6.14 -2.47 22.47
CA GLN A 41 -4.99 -2.33 21.57
C GLN A 41 -5.16 -1.14 20.59
N MET A 42 -6.37 -0.95 20.07
CA MET A 42 -6.65 0.20 19.19
C MET A 42 -6.53 1.52 19.95
N ARG A 43 -7.04 1.59 21.18
CA ARG A 43 -6.91 2.78 22.04
C ARG A 43 -5.45 3.09 22.33
N GLU A 44 -4.66 2.12 22.74
CA GLU A 44 -3.22 2.27 23.00
C GLU A 44 -2.47 2.73 21.72
N GLN A 45 -2.82 2.22 20.54
CA GLN A 45 -2.23 2.63 19.28
C GLN A 45 -2.64 4.07 18.90
N ILE A 46 -3.89 4.46 19.10
CA ILE A 46 -4.37 5.81 18.83
C ILE A 46 -3.69 6.81 19.78
N GLU A 47 -3.58 6.50 21.07
CA GLU A 47 -2.87 7.33 22.06
C GLU A 47 -1.38 7.49 21.71
N ALA A 48 -0.73 6.40 21.29
CA ALA A 48 0.66 6.43 20.84
C ALA A 48 0.85 7.28 19.57
N LEU A 49 -0.09 7.18 18.62
CA LEU A 49 -0.11 8.02 17.41
C LEU A 49 -0.36 9.49 17.75
N GLN A 50 -1.30 9.80 18.64
CA GLN A 50 -1.56 11.17 19.09
C GLN A 50 -0.32 11.77 19.78
N ALA A 51 0.33 11.00 20.66
CA ALA A 51 1.57 11.44 21.31
C ALA A 51 2.70 11.69 20.31
N ALA A 52 2.87 10.81 19.32
CA ALA A 52 3.86 10.95 18.25
C ALA A 52 3.55 12.17 17.35
N CYS A 53 2.27 12.39 17.00
CA CYS A 53 1.83 13.56 16.25
C CYS A 53 2.09 14.85 17.03
N THR A 54 1.73 14.91 18.32
CA THR A 54 1.94 16.07 19.18
C THR A 54 3.44 16.39 19.33
N ALA A 55 4.27 15.36 19.49
CA ALA A 55 5.71 15.52 19.56
C ALA A 55 6.32 16.00 18.23
N SER A 56 5.74 15.59 17.09
CA SER A 56 6.20 16.01 15.77
C SER A 56 5.73 17.40 15.38
N LEU A 57 4.54 17.85 15.83
CA LEU A 57 3.98 19.16 15.51
C LEU A 57 4.82 20.32 16.07
N GLY A 58 5.62 20.11 17.11
CA GLY A 58 6.58 21.08 17.63
C GLY A 58 7.75 21.39 16.68
N ASN A 59 7.98 20.55 15.66
CA ASN A 59 9.14 20.60 14.76
C ASN A 59 8.79 20.62 13.24
N THR A 60 7.51 20.64 12.87
CA THR A 60 7.09 20.64 11.46
C THR A 60 6.55 22.01 11.05
N PRO A 61 6.79 22.46 9.80
CA PRO A 61 6.07 23.60 9.24
C PRO A 61 4.56 23.38 9.33
N ASN A 62 3.81 24.46 9.59
CA ASN A 62 2.41 24.49 10.01
C ASN A 62 1.36 23.91 9.01
N ASP A 63 1.77 23.24 7.92
CA ASP A 63 0.87 22.88 6.83
C ASP A 63 0.56 21.39 6.71
N LYS A 64 0.98 20.54 7.69
CA LYS A 64 0.73 19.09 7.61
C LYS A 64 -0.47 18.70 8.46
N THR A 65 -1.48 18.11 7.80
CA THR A 65 -2.64 17.52 8.45
C THR A 65 -2.43 16.02 8.66
N PHE A 66 -2.70 15.52 9.87
CA PHE A 66 -2.71 14.10 10.15
C PHE A 66 -4.15 13.57 10.01
N VAL A 67 -4.28 12.45 9.31
CA VAL A 67 -5.57 11.78 9.10
C VAL A 67 -5.49 10.36 9.65
N ALA A 68 -6.43 9.98 10.50
CA ALA A 68 -6.65 8.61 10.94
C ALA A 68 -7.78 7.98 10.12
N THR A 69 -7.47 6.88 9.42
CA THR A 69 -8.42 6.20 8.55
C THR A 69 -8.80 4.84 9.10
N PHE A 70 -10.09 4.56 9.18
CA PHE A 70 -10.66 3.29 9.61
C PHE A 70 -11.58 2.74 8.54
N ILE A 71 -11.39 1.47 8.16
CA ILE A 71 -12.23 0.77 7.19
C ILE A 71 -12.95 -0.37 7.90
N PHE A 72 -14.27 -0.27 8.01
CA PHE A 72 -15.12 -1.28 8.65
C PHE A 72 -15.65 -2.32 7.68
N ASP A 73 -15.90 -1.93 6.43
CA ASP A 73 -16.41 -2.79 5.37
C ASP A 73 -15.51 -2.66 4.13
N ASP A 74 -15.23 -3.77 3.45
CA ASP A 74 -14.41 -3.75 2.23
C ASP A 74 -15.22 -3.28 1.01
N VAL A 75 -15.57 -2.00 1.01
CA VAL A 75 -16.17 -1.30 -0.13
C VAL A 75 -15.09 -0.76 -1.07
N GLU A 76 -15.49 -0.26 -2.24
CA GLU A 76 -14.53 0.43 -3.12
C GLU A 76 -13.94 1.67 -2.42
N PRO A 77 -12.67 2.01 -2.70
CA PRO A 77 -12.04 3.21 -2.13
C PRO A 77 -12.84 4.49 -2.40
N GLN A 78 -12.97 5.34 -1.38
CA GLN A 78 -13.69 6.61 -1.50
C GLN A 78 -12.75 7.80 -1.69
N GLY A 79 -11.51 7.71 -1.20
CA GLY A 79 -10.51 8.76 -1.27
C GLY A 79 -9.08 8.23 -1.32
N VAL A 80 -8.12 9.13 -1.11
CA VAL A 80 -6.68 8.81 -1.06
C VAL A 80 -6.37 8.00 0.19
N GLU A 81 -7.01 8.31 1.31
CA GLU A 81 -6.72 7.78 2.63
C GLU A 81 -7.03 6.29 2.70
N ASP A 82 -8.24 5.89 2.32
CA ASP A 82 -8.65 4.48 2.33
C ASP A 82 -7.99 3.69 1.20
N SER A 83 -7.75 4.30 0.03
CA SER A 83 -6.91 3.72 -1.03
C SER A 83 -5.53 3.36 -0.49
N THR A 84 -4.88 4.31 0.16
CA THR A 84 -3.54 4.14 0.72
C THR A 84 -3.53 3.08 1.82
N LEU A 85 -4.52 3.08 2.73
CA LEU A 85 -4.62 2.08 3.78
C LEU A 85 -4.78 0.67 3.22
N LYS A 86 -5.58 0.46 2.17
CA LYS A 86 -5.72 -0.83 1.48
C LYS A 86 -4.41 -1.29 0.83
N LEU A 87 -3.68 -0.38 0.20
CA LEU A 87 -2.35 -0.68 -0.36
C LEU A 87 -1.35 -1.09 0.73
N TYR A 88 -1.37 -0.41 1.88
CA TYR A 88 -0.59 -0.81 3.06
C TYR A 88 -0.98 -2.21 3.56
N GLY A 89 -2.26 -2.53 3.58
CA GLY A 89 -2.77 -3.84 3.96
C GLY A 89 -2.20 -4.97 3.10
N LEU A 90 -2.08 -4.76 1.79
CA LEU A 90 -1.44 -5.72 0.88
C LEU A 90 0.07 -5.82 1.12
N SER A 91 0.77 -4.68 1.20
CA SER A 91 2.23 -4.67 1.33
C SER A 91 2.72 -5.17 2.69
N ASN A 92 1.97 -4.96 3.77
CA ASN A 92 2.27 -5.52 5.09
C ASN A 92 1.80 -6.97 5.25
N ARG A 93 1.17 -7.55 4.24
CA ARG A 93 0.79 -8.97 4.13
C ARG A 93 -0.40 -9.48 4.96
N PRO A 94 -1.21 -8.70 5.69
CA PRO A 94 -2.45 -9.22 6.25
C PRO A 94 -3.45 -9.65 5.18
N PHE A 95 -3.34 -9.09 3.96
CA PHE A 95 -4.18 -9.47 2.81
C PHE A 95 -3.30 -9.86 1.61
N LYS A 96 -3.74 -10.87 0.87
CA LYS A 96 -3.13 -11.26 -0.40
C LYS A 96 -3.77 -10.48 -1.57
N PRO A 97 -3.12 -10.43 -2.74
CA PRO A 97 -3.73 -9.91 -3.95
C PRO A 97 -5.12 -10.49 -4.20
N ASN A 98 -6.04 -9.63 -4.66
CA ASN A 98 -7.44 -9.94 -4.93
C ASN A 98 -8.32 -10.22 -3.70
N GLN A 99 -7.83 -10.00 -2.48
CA GLN A 99 -8.64 -10.12 -1.26
C GLN A 99 -9.28 -8.81 -0.81
N LEU A 100 -8.89 -7.66 -1.40
CA LEU A 100 -9.46 -6.36 -1.08
C LEU A 100 -10.16 -5.77 -2.31
N ASN A 101 -11.25 -5.06 -2.08
CA ASN A 101 -11.92 -4.29 -3.11
C ASN A 101 -11.10 -3.04 -3.45
N LEU A 102 -10.46 -3.05 -4.61
CA LEU A 102 -9.66 -1.95 -5.15
C LEU A 102 -10.32 -1.33 -6.40
N ALA A 103 -11.62 -1.55 -6.58
CA ALA A 103 -12.35 -0.99 -7.71
C ALA A 103 -12.16 0.53 -7.78
N ARG A 104 -11.93 1.04 -8.99
CA ARG A 104 -11.75 2.47 -9.26
C ARG A 104 -10.60 3.17 -8.49
N ILE A 105 -9.66 2.45 -7.88
CA ILE A 105 -8.54 3.04 -7.12
C ILE A 105 -7.75 4.08 -7.94
N PHE A 106 -7.60 3.88 -9.26
CA PHE A 106 -6.92 4.84 -10.14
C PHE A 106 -7.60 6.20 -10.23
N THR A 107 -8.91 6.26 -10.00
CA THR A 107 -9.67 7.52 -10.02
C THR A 107 -9.61 8.24 -8.68
N LYS A 108 -9.24 7.54 -7.62
CA LYS A 108 -9.15 8.09 -6.26
C LYS A 108 -7.75 8.60 -5.92
N LEU A 109 -6.72 8.10 -6.62
CA LEU A 109 -5.35 8.53 -6.43
C LEU A 109 -4.98 9.59 -7.48
N PRO A 110 -4.50 10.78 -7.08
CA PRO A 110 -4.01 11.80 -7.99
C PRO A 110 -2.66 11.38 -8.60
N ASN A 111 -2.30 11.97 -9.73
CA ASN A 111 -0.91 11.96 -10.18
C ASN A 111 -0.12 12.92 -9.29
N VAL A 112 0.98 12.45 -8.74
CA VAL A 112 1.88 13.25 -7.94
C VAL A 112 3.31 13.10 -8.42
N ALA A 113 4.10 14.12 -8.28
CA ALA A 113 5.54 14.02 -8.48
C ALA A 113 6.20 13.65 -7.15
N TRP A 114 7.22 12.82 -7.23
CA TRP A 114 7.92 12.30 -6.06
C TRP A 114 9.37 12.78 -6.05
N ILE A 115 9.78 13.34 -4.91
CA ILE A 115 11.17 13.65 -4.60
C ILE A 115 11.55 12.86 -3.36
N GLY A 116 12.39 11.86 -3.54
CA GLY A 116 12.58 10.85 -2.50
C GLY A 116 11.26 10.14 -2.22
N ASP A 117 10.82 10.16 -0.97
CA ASP A 117 9.54 9.59 -0.51
C ASP A 117 8.43 10.64 -0.30
N THR A 118 8.69 11.89 -0.69
CA THR A 118 7.78 13.01 -0.51
C THR A 118 6.97 13.25 -1.78
N PRO A 119 5.64 13.16 -1.71
CA PRO A 119 4.77 13.56 -2.80
C PRO A 119 4.62 15.08 -2.82
N LEU A 120 4.62 15.66 -4.02
CA LEU A 120 4.37 17.07 -4.25
C LEU A 120 3.23 17.25 -5.24
N ASP A 121 2.40 18.26 -5.01
CA ASP A 121 1.40 18.65 -5.99
C ASP A 121 1.99 19.49 -7.14
N SER A 122 1.16 19.82 -8.14
CA SER A 122 1.63 20.52 -9.33
C SER A 122 2.15 21.93 -9.02
N ASP A 123 1.51 22.64 -8.09
CA ASP A 123 1.83 24.03 -7.78
C ASP A 123 3.11 24.10 -6.94
N GLU A 124 3.29 23.18 -6.00
CA GLU A 124 4.52 23.02 -5.22
C GLU A 124 5.73 22.71 -6.12
N ILE A 125 5.54 21.88 -7.15
CA ILE A 125 6.59 21.54 -8.11
C ILE A 125 6.97 22.76 -8.93
N GLU A 126 6.00 23.51 -9.47
CA GLU A 126 6.26 24.68 -10.29
C GLU A 126 7.06 25.73 -9.51
N GLN A 127 6.66 26.02 -8.27
CA GLN A 127 7.38 26.95 -7.40
C GLN A 127 8.79 26.45 -7.09
N SER A 128 8.96 25.17 -6.82
CA SER A 128 10.26 24.57 -6.52
C SER A 128 11.19 24.57 -7.73
N LEU A 129 10.68 24.29 -8.93
CA LEU A 129 11.45 24.37 -10.18
C LEU A 129 11.90 25.79 -10.47
N MET A 130 11.02 26.79 -10.29
CA MET A 130 11.37 28.18 -10.45
C MET A 130 12.46 28.63 -9.46
N SER A 131 12.29 28.28 -8.19
CA SER A 131 13.27 28.61 -7.14
C SER A 131 14.63 27.96 -7.42
N ALA A 132 14.64 26.70 -7.84
CA ALA A 132 15.86 25.99 -8.23
C ALA A 132 16.55 26.63 -9.43
N ALA A 133 15.79 27.04 -10.45
CA ALA A 133 16.32 27.72 -11.62
C ALA A 133 17.02 29.01 -11.24
N PHE A 134 16.46 29.82 -10.34
CA PHE A 134 17.07 31.06 -9.85
C PHE A 134 18.29 30.84 -8.97
N SER A 135 18.31 29.77 -8.18
CA SER A 135 19.43 29.45 -7.29
C SER A 135 20.54 28.62 -7.95
N GLY A 136 20.34 28.19 -9.20
CA GLY A 136 21.25 27.28 -9.90
C GLY A 136 21.27 25.85 -9.34
N ALA A 137 20.32 25.50 -8.50
CA ALA A 137 20.19 24.14 -7.96
C ALA A 137 19.54 23.22 -9.00
N LEU A 138 19.95 21.93 -8.98
CA LEU A 138 19.24 20.90 -9.72
C LEU A 138 18.06 20.40 -8.88
N TYR A 139 16.86 20.55 -9.42
CA TYR A 139 15.64 20.07 -8.82
C TYR A 139 14.82 19.33 -9.86
N ALA A 140 14.61 18.06 -9.67
CA ALA A 140 13.77 17.26 -10.56
C ALA A 140 13.07 16.16 -9.78
N PRO A 141 11.78 15.95 -9.99
CA PRO A 141 11.11 14.75 -9.51
C PRO A 141 11.74 13.52 -10.18
N HIS A 142 11.97 12.47 -9.42
CA HIS A 142 12.51 11.23 -9.94
C HIS A 142 11.42 10.30 -10.50
N MET A 143 10.16 10.57 -10.16
CA MET A 143 9.01 9.78 -10.58
C MET A 143 7.75 10.65 -10.59
N ILE A 144 6.85 10.37 -11.52
CA ILE A 144 5.47 10.86 -11.53
C ILE A 144 4.57 9.63 -11.56
N ASP A 145 3.89 9.36 -10.47
CA ASP A 145 2.97 8.21 -10.36
C ASP A 145 1.88 8.47 -9.31
N LYS A 146 0.78 7.76 -9.43
CA LYS A 146 -0.29 7.70 -8.43
C LYS A 146 0.10 6.90 -7.18
N PHE A 147 1.00 5.92 -7.36
CA PHE A 147 1.36 4.97 -6.31
C PHE A 147 2.73 5.32 -5.72
N PRO A 148 2.85 5.35 -4.38
CA PRO A 148 4.17 5.35 -3.75
C PRO A 148 4.96 4.10 -4.13
N LEU A 149 6.28 4.17 -4.06
CA LEU A 149 7.11 2.97 -4.14
C LEU A 149 6.96 2.13 -2.86
N TYR A 150 7.08 0.82 -3.00
CA TYR A 150 7.03 -0.12 -1.87
C TYR A 150 8.00 0.27 -0.76
N THR A 151 9.26 0.54 -1.12
CA THR A 151 10.34 0.87 -0.18
C THR A 151 10.19 2.22 0.51
N HIS A 152 9.36 3.13 0.00
CA HIS A 152 9.06 4.40 0.68
C HIS A 152 8.26 4.19 1.97
N ARG A 153 7.53 3.09 2.07
CA ARG A 153 6.53 2.88 3.12
C ARG A 153 6.71 1.56 3.87
N ILE A 154 7.41 0.59 3.29
CA ILE A 154 7.57 -0.76 3.83
C ILE A 154 9.04 -1.07 4.07
N ASN A 155 9.37 -1.56 5.24
CA ASN A 155 10.71 -2.02 5.56
C ASN A 155 10.96 -3.42 4.95
N ALA A 156 11.43 -3.43 3.70
CA ALA A 156 11.70 -4.65 2.94
C ALA A 156 12.68 -5.59 3.67
N VAL A 157 13.68 -5.04 4.36
CA VAL A 157 14.68 -5.83 5.11
C VAL A 157 14.00 -6.60 6.24
N LYS A 158 13.17 -5.93 7.05
CA LYS A 158 12.41 -6.57 8.13
C LYS A 158 11.45 -7.64 7.60
N MET A 159 10.97 -7.46 6.36
CA MET A 159 10.07 -8.39 5.69
C MET A 159 10.79 -9.59 5.06
N GLY A 160 12.11 -9.67 5.13
CA GLY A 160 12.91 -10.73 4.50
C GLY A 160 12.90 -10.67 2.97
N VAL A 161 12.81 -9.47 2.40
CA VAL A 161 12.67 -9.23 0.96
C VAL A 161 13.91 -8.51 0.45
N ARG A 162 14.39 -8.89 -0.74
CA ARG A 162 15.48 -8.23 -1.45
C ARG A 162 14.93 -7.53 -2.69
N ILE A 163 15.16 -6.22 -2.79
CA ILE A 163 14.76 -5.38 -3.93
C ILE A 163 16.01 -4.67 -4.43
N THR A 164 16.43 -4.96 -5.66
CA THR A 164 17.66 -4.39 -6.23
C THR A 164 17.44 -3.00 -6.84
N ASP A 165 16.20 -2.68 -7.24
CA ASP A 165 15.79 -1.39 -7.74
C ASP A 165 14.40 -1.04 -7.19
N GLN A 166 14.33 0.00 -6.37
CA GLN A 166 13.09 0.42 -5.70
C GLN A 166 11.98 0.84 -6.69
N HIS A 167 12.33 1.34 -7.87
CA HIS A 167 11.36 1.78 -8.88
C HIS A 167 10.59 0.61 -9.53
N LYS A 168 10.95 -0.61 -9.21
CA LYS A 168 10.36 -1.83 -9.75
C LYS A 168 9.18 -2.37 -8.94
N VAL A 169 8.86 -1.74 -7.80
CA VAL A 169 7.78 -2.23 -6.92
C VAL A 169 6.92 -1.08 -6.43
N ARG A 170 5.63 -1.14 -6.74
CA ARG A 170 4.62 -0.21 -6.21
C ARG A 170 4.15 -0.62 -4.81
N LEU A 171 3.77 0.36 -3.99
CA LEU A 171 2.98 0.09 -2.79
C LEU A 171 1.70 -0.66 -3.18
N GLY A 172 1.29 -1.62 -2.37
CA GLY A 172 0.21 -2.55 -2.70
C GLY A 172 0.69 -3.86 -3.35
N ALA A 173 1.99 -4.01 -3.62
CA ALA A 173 2.58 -5.31 -3.94
C ALA A 173 2.66 -6.19 -2.69
N TYR A 174 2.35 -7.48 -2.83
CA TYR A 174 2.52 -8.48 -1.79
C TYR A 174 3.83 -9.24 -2.02
N LEU A 175 4.81 -9.03 -1.17
CA LEU A 175 6.10 -9.69 -1.27
C LEU A 175 6.30 -10.61 -0.05
N GLY A 176 6.13 -11.92 -0.25
CA GLY A 176 6.38 -12.93 0.77
C GLY A 176 7.86 -13.00 1.16
N GLU A 177 8.13 -13.57 2.33
CA GLU A 177 9.50 -13.76 2.82
C GLU A 177 10.36 -14.57 1.83
N GLY A 178 11.60 -14.14 1.63
CA GLY A 178 12.52 -14.73 0.66
C GLY A 178 12.32 -14.27 -0.78
N THR A 179 11.36 -13.37 -1.04
CA THR A 179 11.23 -12.75 -2.37
C THR A 179 12.48 -11.98 -2.74
N THR A 180 12.97 -12.21 -3.94
CA THR A 180 14.08 -11.46 -4.53
C THR A 180 13.65 -10.87 -5.87
N LEU A 181 13.70 -9.54 -5.99
CA LEU A 181 13.60 -8.85 -7.27
C LEU A 181 15.01 -8.59 -7.79
N MET A 182 15.29 -9.19 -8.94
CA MET A 182 16.57 -9.07 -9.62
C MET A 182 16.67 -7.76 -10.43
N PRO A 183 17.86 -7.28 -10.77
CA PRO A 183 18.01 -6.12 -11.64
C PRO A 183 17.45 -6.39 -13.05
N GLY A 184 17.21 -5.32 -13.81
CA GLY A 184 16.76 -5.42 -15.19
C GLY A 184 15.24 -5.36 -15.33
N ALA A 185 14.62 -6.39 -15.90
CA ALA A 185 13.22 -6.39 -16.32
C ALA A 185 12.20 -6.68 -15.19
N SER A 186 12.65 -6.89 -13.95
CA SER A 186 11.77 -7.20 -12.84
C SER A 186 10.77 -6.06 -12.57
N TYR A 187 9.52 -6.41 -12.30
CA TYR A 187 8.50 -5.45 -11.90
C TYR A 187 7.35 -6.15 -11.17
N VAL A 188 6.92 -5.60 -10.03
CA VAL A 188 5.73 -6.09 -9.33
C VAL A 188 4.76 -4.92 -9.10
N ASN A 189 3.57 -5.06 -9.65
CA ASN A 189 2.53 -4.04 -9.57
C ASN A 189 1.78 -4.12 -8.22
N PHE A 190 0.97 -3.09 -7.90
CA PHE A 190 0.01 -3.16 -6.80
C PHE A 190 -0.99 -4.30 -7.05
N ASN A 191 -1.58 -4.83 -5.98
CA ASN A 191 -2.50 -5.97 -6.04
C ASN A 191 -1.92 -7.19 -6.78
N ALA A 192 -0.60 -7.34 -6.80
CA ALA A 192 0.12 -8.45 -7.38
C ALA A 192 1.18 -8.94 -6.40
N GLY A 193 1.75 -10.10 -6.62
CA GLY A 193 2.84 -10.51 -5.76
C GLY A 193 3.20 -11.99 -5.77
N THR A 194 3.93 -12.39 -4.74
CA THR A 194 4.44 -13.75 -4.58
C THR A 194 4.55 -14.15 -3.11
N ASP A 195 4.41 -15.44 -2.81
CA ASP A 195 4.69 -16.01 -1.48
C ASP A 195 6.19 -16.23 -1.20
N GLY A 196 7.09 -15.78 -2.09
CA GLY A 196 8.54 -15.96 -1.99
C GLY A 196 9.10 -16.62 -3.24
N ALA A 197 9.47 -15.83 -4.23
CA ALA A 197 10.00 -16.26 -5.53
C ALA A 197 11.16 -15.38 -5.95
N MET A 198 11.96 -15.85 -6.91
CA MET A 198 12.92 -15.04 -7.65
C MET A 198 12.18 -14.39 -8.83
N ILE A 199 12.32 -13.08 -8.99
CA ILE A 199 11.61 -12.31 -9.99
C ILE A 199 12.61 -11.53 -10.83
N GLU A 200 12.78 -11.93 -12.09
CA GLU A 200 13.49 -11.18 -13.13
C GLU A 200 12.54 -10.65 -14.20
N GLY A 201 11.29 -11.08 -14.16
CA GLY A 201 10.22 -10.70 -15.07
C GLY A 201 9.18 -9.79 -14.42
N ARG A 202 8.03 -9.64 -15.07
CA ARG A 202 6.95 -8.76 -14.65
C ARG A 202 5.77 -9.53 -14.08
N ILE A 203 5.30 -9.11 -12.89
CA ILE A 203 4.04 -9.56 -12.29
C ILE A 203 3.05 -8.39 -12.34
N SER A 204 2.05 -8.48 -13.22
CA SER A 204 1.04 -7.42 -13.39
C SER A 204 -0.05 -7.52 -12.32
N SER A 205 -0.83 -6.44 -12.17
CA SER A 205 -1.90 -6.36 -11.16
C SER A 205 -2.86 -7.55 -11.25
N SER A 206 -3.24 -8.10 -10.12
CA SER A 206 -4.04 -9.30 -9.89
C SER A 206 -3.30 -10.64 -10.06
N ALA A 207 -2.10 -10.66 -10.64
CA ALA A 207 -1.34 -11.89 -10.79
C ALA A 207 -0.61 -12.30 -9.50
N PHE A 208 -0.50 -13.62 -9.27
CA PHE A 208 0.15 -14.15 -8.08
C PHE A 208 1.06 -15.34 -8.38
N VAL A 209 2.23 -15.36 -7.73
CA VAL A 209 3.25 -16.38 -7.92
C VAL A 209 3.49 -17.16 -6.62
N GLY A 210 3.38 -18.47 -6.69
CA GLY A 210 3.63 -19.37 -5.56
C GLY A 210 5.10 -19.43 -5.14
N LYS A 211 5.32 -19.84 -3.89
CA LYS A 211 6.63 -19.93 -3.25
C LYS A 211 7.59 -20.83 -4.03
N GLY A 212 8.86 -20.42 -4.07
CA GLY A 212 9.96 -21.19 -4.67
C GLY A 212 9.96 -21.18 -6.19
N SER A 213 9.10 -20.39 -6.83
CA SER A 213 9.09 -20.25 -8.28
C SER A 213 10.17 -19.25 -8.74
N ASP A 214 10.56 -19.39 -10.00
CA ASP A 214 11.51 -18.53 -10.67
C ASP A 214 10.85 -17.93 -11.93
N ILE A 215 10.86 -16.60 -12.02
CA ILE A 215 10.28 -15.84 -13.13
C ILE A 215 11.43 -15.23 -13.91
N GLY A 216 11.78 -15.89 -15.01
CA GLY A 216 12.95 -15.56 -15.84
C GLY A 216 12.90 -14.16 -16.45
N GLY A 217 14.06 -13.70 -16.88
CA GLY A 217 14.25 -12.34 -17.40
C GLY A 217 13.33 -12.00 -18.57
N GLY A 218 12.58 -10.90 -18.43
CA GLY A 218 11.60 -10.47 -19.45
C GLY A 218 10.31 -11.30 -19.50
N ALA A 219 10.16 -12.35 -18.71
CA ALA A 219 8.89 -13.06 -18.59
C ALA A 219 7.77 -12.13 -18.09
N SER A 220 6.57 -12.30 -18.60
CA SER A 220 5.43 -11.43 -18.29
C SER A 220 4.22 -12.24 -17.85
N ILE A 221 3.76 -12.00 -16.62
CA ILE A 221 2.49 -12.53 -16.14
C ILE A 221 1.47 -11.39 -16.26
N LEU A 222 0.49 -11.57 -17.18
CA LEU A 222 -0.53 -10.56 -17.45
C LEU A 222 -1.51 -10.46 -16.29
N GLY A 223 -1.96 -9.26 -16.03
CA GLY A 223 -3.00 -9.00 -15.05
C GLY A 223 -4.35 -8.75 -15.68
N THR A 224 -5.40 -8.76 -14.87
CA THR A 224 -6.76 -8.48 -15.30
C THR A 224 -6.92 -7.08 -15.91
N LEU A 225 -6.17 -6.09 -15.41
CA LEU A 225 -6.24 -4.70 -15.90
C LEU A 225 -5.74 -4.55 -17.35
N SER A 226 -4.67 -5.27 -17.70
CA SER A 226 -4.06 -5.14 -19.03
C SER A 226 -4.71 -6.06 -20.08
N GLY A 227 -5.31 -7.15 -19.65
CA GLY A 227 -5.88 -8.16 -20.54
C GLY A 227 -7.39 -8.06 -20.75
N GLY A 228 -8.07 -7.14 -20.03
CA GLY A 228 -9.54 -7.09 -20.04
C GLY A 228 -10.19 -8.35 -19.46
N ASN A 229 -9.44 -9.14 -18.70
CA ASN A 229 -9.84 -10.41 -18.15
C ASN A 229 -10.31 -10.25 -16.70
N SER A 230 -11.29 -11.03 -16.30
CA SER A 230 -11.80 -11.06 -14.90
C SER A 230 -11.13 -12.11 -14.01
N ILE A 231 -10.37 -13.05 -14.60
CA ILE A 231 -9.76 -14.17 -13.88
C ILE A 231 -8.29 -13.85 -13.57
N PRO A 232 -7.88 -13.78 -12.30
CA PRO A 232 -6.49 -13.59 -11.94
C PRO A 232 -5.60 -14.76 -12.40
N ILE A 233 -4.45 -14.45 -12.98
CA ILE A 233 -3.47 -15.47 -13.36
C ILE A 233 -2.64 -15.85 -12.13
N THR A 234 -2.54 -17.14 -11.87
CA THR A 234 -1.76 -17.67 -10.75
C THR A 234 -0.73 -18.69 -11.25
N VAL A 235 0.53 -18.47 -10.88
CA VAL A 235 1.61 -19.44 -11.04
C VAL A 235 1.69 -20.29 -9.77
N GLY A 236 1.84 -21.60 -9.94
CA GLY A 236 1.97 -22.53 -8.81
C GLY A 236 3.27 -22.35 -8.02
N ARG A 237 3.55 -23.31 -7.12
CA ARG A 237 4.82 -23.36 -6.37
C ARG A 237 5.89 -24.07 -7.20
N ASN A 238 7.15 -23.70 -6.98
CA ASN A 238 8.33 -24.36 -7.59
C ASN A 238 8.21 -24.45 -9.12
N CYS A 239 7.64 -23.43 -9.75
CA CYS A 239 7.53 -23.32 -11.20
C CYS A 239 8.71 -22.52 -11.73
N LEU A 240 9.18 -22.90 -12.92
CA LEU A 240 10.12 -22.12 -13.70
C LEU A 240 9.39 -21.52 -14.92
N LEU A 241 9.42 -20.21 -15.03
CA LEU A 241 9.04 -19.48 -16.21
C LEU A 241 10.30 -19.02 -16.92
N GLU A 242 10.55 -19.56 -18.11
CA GLU A 242 11.73 -19.22 -18.90
C GLU A 242 11.73 -17.76 -19.38
N VAL A 243 12.89 -17.31 -19.81
CA VAL A 243 13.10 -15.95 -20.31
C VAL A 243 12.12 -15.59 -21.42
N ASN A 244 11.61 -14.35 -21.42
CA ASN A 244 10.71 -13.80 -22.44
C ASN A 244 9.40 -14.59 -22.67
N CYS A 245 9.03 -15.52 -21.77
CA CYS A 245 7.72 -16.15 -21.86
C CYS A 245 6.59 -15.22 -21.39
N ALA A 246 5.35 -15.51 -21.76
CA ALA A 246 4.20 -14.77 -21.30
C ALA A 246 3.08 -15.72 -20.88
N LEU A 247 2.44 -15.39 -19.74
CA LEU A 247 1.21 -16.00 -19.29
C LEU A 247 0.08 -14.97 -19.37
N GLY A 248 -0.96 -15.31 -20.11
CA GLY A 248 -2.16 -14.50 -20.28
C GLY A 248 -3.35 -15.38 -20.64
N ILE A 249 -4.53 -14.81 -20.70
CA ILE A 249 -5.76 -15.46 -21.19
C ILE A 249 -6.22 -14.73 -22.42
#